data_2abf2fa1585c122a7f6f2c488bca2360
#
_entry.id   2abf2fa1585c122a7f6f2c488bca2360
#
_cell.length_a   1.000
_cell.length_b   1.000
_cell.length_c   1.000
_cell.angle_alpha   90.00
_cell.angle_beta   90.00
_cell.angle_gamma   90.00
#
_symmetry.space_group_name_H-M   'P 1'
#
loop_
_entity.id
_entity.type
_entity.pdbx_description
1 polymer ?
#
loop_
_entity_poly.entity_id
_entity_poly.type
_entity_poly.pdbx_seq_one_letter_code
_entity_poly.pdbx_strand_id
1 'polypeptide(L)'
;MRPQTDADDPAAETGSTTESDPESARGSAVISIDGLTKRYGDVTANDGVTFDVGAGEIFGYLGPNGAGKTTTIRLLLGLIKPTAGTATVLGADVRDRRALTEVKSDVGYLPDTLGFEDRLTGRQALDYFARMRGDERREELLELFRPPLDKRIETYSSGNRRMLGIVQAFMHDPQLAILDEPTSGLDPLKQDRMHAFLEAERDAGKTIFFSSHVLSEVQRVCDRVGIIRDGELVALEDIDDLLERGGKDVRVELAESVDEDAFVTSEMIDVESVEGTVRFTYTGEAGALLEHLVRFEVVDVEIGDPQLDDIFKHYYGDEREPLPGDG
;
A
#
# COMPACT_ATOMS: atom_id res chain seq x y z
N MET A 1 14.51 59.45 56.35
CA MET A 1 13.47 58.85 57.18
C MET A 1 12.80 57.75 56.38
N ARG A 2 13.08 56.54 56.71
CA ARG A 2 12.36 55.28 56.27
C ARG A 2 10.97 55.35 56.94
N PRO A 3 9.96 54.53 56.62
CA PRO A 3 10.02 53.18 56.16
C PRO A 3 8.93 52.81 55.08
N GLN A 4 9.13 51.60 54.52
CA GLN A 4 8.36 50.36 54.69
C GLN A 4 7.28 50.17 53.62
N THR A 5 7.21 49.08 53.03
CA THR A 5 7.14 47.62 53.13
C THR A 5 5.94 47.08 52.31
N ASP A 6 6.22 46.00 51.67
CA ASP A 6 5.42 44.79 51.49
C ASP A 6 4.28 44.82 50.50
N ALA A 7 4.34 43.94 49.52
CA ALA A 7 3.82 42.60 49.62
C ALA A 7 4.11 41.81 48.32
N ASP A 8 4.70 40.69 48.50
CA ASP A 8 4.70 39.53 47.61
C ASP A 8 3.28 39.11 47.25
N ASP A 9 3.08 38.82 45.95
CA ASP A 9 2.03 37.91 45.53
C ASP A 9 2.58 37.04 44.38
N PRO A 10 2.66 35.71 44.55
CA PRO A 10 3.17 34.82 43.49
C PRO A 10 2.09 34.54 42.50
N ALA A 11 2.29 35.03 41.27
CA ALA A 11 1.47 34.69 40.11
C ALA A 11 1.60 33.20 39.77
N ALA A 12 0.47 32.52 39.76
CA ALA A 12 0.29 31.15 39.36
C ALA A 12 0.80 30.91 37.93
N GLU A 13 1.80 30.05 37.78
CA GLU A 13 2.18 29.45 36.51
C GLU A 13 1.07 28.48 36.07
N THR A 14 0.23 28.92 35.14
CA THR A 14 -0.62 28.03 34.36
C THR A 14 0.26 27.31 33.38
N GLY A 15 0.61 26.06 33.67
CA GLY A 15 1.24 25.13 32.73
C GLY A 15 0.30 24.89 31.56
N SER A 16 0.63 25.48 30.43
CA SER A 16 0.08 25.13 29.14
C SER A 16 0.70 23.79 28.74
N THR A 17 -0.02 22.70 28.95
CA THR A 17 0.21 21.43 28.29
C THR A 17 -0.15 21.64 26.83
N THR A 18 0.87 21.87 25.99
CA THR A 18 0.76 21.73 24.55
C THR A 18 0.53 20.24 24.29
N GLU A 19 -0.72 19.89 24.01
CA GLU A 19 -1.04 18.66 23.28
C GLU A 19 -0.26 18.73 21.97
N SER A 20 0.72 17.84 21.83
CA SER A 20 1.45 17.65 20.57
C SER A 20 0.47 17.06 19.57
N ASP A 21 0.10 17.86 18.57
CA ASP A 21 -0.64 17.41 17.39
C ASP A 21 0.07 16.19 16.78
N PRO A 22 -0.63 15.07 16.57
CA PRO A 22 -0.06 13.87 15.93
C PRO A 22 0.37 14.10 14.47
N GLU A 23 0.02 15.24 13.89
CA GLU A 23 0.35 15.64 12.52
C GLU A 23 1.82 16.09 12.35
N SER A 24 2.54 16.41 13.44
CA SER A 24 3.94 16.87 13.36
C SER A 24 4.98 15.76 13.29
N ALA A 25 4.60 14.49 13.42
CA ALA A 25 5.50 13.34 13.39
C ALA A 25 5.61 12.71 11.97
N ARG A 26 4.76 13.09 11.01
CA ARG A 26 4.84 12.63 9.62
C ARG A 26 5.80 13.54 8.86
N GLY A 27 6.86 12.95 8.27
CA GLY A 27 7.81 13.67 7.40
C GLY A 27 7.06 14.42 6.29
N SER A 28 7.73 15.40 5.66
CA SER A 28 7.12 16.18 4.56
C SER A 28 6.52 15.26 3.50
N ALA A 29 5.27 15.50 3.09
CA ALA A 29 4.60 14.71 2.06
C ALA A 29 5.39 14.72 0.73
N VAL A 30 5.70 13.53 0.22
CA VAL A 30 6.36 13.33 -1.08
C VAL A 30 5.34 13.36 -2.22
N ILE A 31 4.14 12.84 -1.97
CA ILE A 31 2.97 13.01 -2.83
C ILE A 31 1.87 13.64 -1.98
N SER A 32 1.22 14.69 -2.50
CA SER A 32 0.03 15.26 -1.88
C SER A 32 -1.06 15.40 -2.94
N ILE A 33 -2.25 14.95 -2.62
CA ILE A 33 -3.41 14.95 -3.51
C ILE A 33 -4.58 15.60 -2.77
N ASP A 34 -5.22 16.61 -3.41
CA ASP A 34 -6.35 17.33 -2.83
C ASP A 34 -7.48 17.48 -3.86
N GLY A 35 -8.60 16.80 -3.62
CA GLY A 35 -9.80 16.82 -4.44
C GLY A 35 -9.56 16.40 -5.89
N LEU A 36 -8.60 15.52 -6.15
CA LEU A 36 -8.15 15.17 -7.50
C LEU A 36 -9.26 14.46 -8.28
N THR A 37 -9.72 15.10 -9.35
CA THR A 37 -10.83 14.61 -10.17
C THR A 37 -10.39 14.47 -11.62
N LYS A 38 -10.78 13.34 -12.26
CA LYS A 38 -10.58 13.12 -13.69
C LYS A 38 -11.84 12.57 -14.35
N ARG A 39 -12.32 13.33 -15.35
CA ARG A 39 -13.47 12.94 -16.17
C ARG A 39 -13.07 12.76 -17.63
N TYR A 40 -13.63 11.75 -18.27
CA TYR A 40 -13.53 11.47 -19.70
C TYR A 40 -14.94 11.42 -20.29
N GLY A 41 -15.42 12.56 -20.80
CA GLY A 41 -16.82 12.69 -21.18
C GLY A 41 -17.74 12.42 -19.99
N ASP A 42 -18.60 11.43 -20.12
CA ASP A 42 -19.57 11.04 -19.06
C ASP A 42 -18.97 10.10 -18.00
N VAL A 43 -17.74 9.61 -18.20
CA VAL A 43 -17.09 8.68 -17.26
C VAL A 43 -16.20 9.47 -16.30
N THR A 44 -16.44 9.33 -15.00
CA THR A 44 -15.57 9.84 -13.94
C THR A 44 -14.62 8.72 -13.51
N ALA A 45 -13.34 8.89 -13.79
CA ALA A 45 -12.32 7.90 -13.45
C ALA A 45 -11.68 8.13 -12.06
N ASN A 46 -11.71 9.38 -11.57
CA ASN A 46 -11.37 9.76 -10.22
C ASN A 46 -12.33 10.88 -9.80
N ASP A 47 -12.87 10.83 -8.60
CA ASP A 47 -13.81 11.82 -8.07
C ASP A 47 -13.40 12.27 -6.67
N GLY A 48 -12.81 13.47 -6.59
CA GLY A 48 -12.45 14.11 -5.32
C GLY A 48 -11.43 13.37 -4.47
N VAL A 49 -10.54 12.57 -5.07
CA VAL A 49 -9.53 11.79 -4.33
C VAL A 49 -8.61 12.71 -3.54
N THR A 50 -8.42 12.43 -2.25
CA THR A 50 -7.59 13.22 -1.33
C THR A 50 -6.80 12.31 -0.40
N PHE A 51 -5.47 12.39 -0.44
CA PHE A 51 -4.55 11.73 0.49
C PHE A 51 -3.11 12.25 0.31
N ASP A 52 -2.26 11.94 1.28
CA ASP A 52 -0.82 12.22 1.24
C ASP A 52 0.00 10.95 1.38
N VAL A 53 1.21 10.94 0.77
CA VAL A 53 2.23 9.91 0.95
C VAL A 53 3.44 10.54 1.59
N GLY A 54 3.86 10.00 2.73
CA GLY A 54 5.01 10.45 3.50
C GLY A 54 6.35 10.06 2.88
N ALA A 55 7.43 10.69 3.33
CA ALA A 55 8.78 10.31 2.95
C ALA A 55 9.19 8.98 3.61
N GLY A 56 9.79 8.06 2.86
CA GLY A 56 10.31 6.81 3.38
C GLY A 56 9.26 5.75 3.70
N GLU A 57 8.05 5.84 3.15
CA GLU A 57 7.03 4.81 3.29
C GLU A 57 6.76 4.06 1.99
N ILE A 58 6.28 2.83 2.09
CA ILE A 58 5.63 2.09 1.01
C ILE A 58 4.11 2.30 1.15
N PHE A 59 3.55 3.11 0.26
CA PHE A 59 2.13 3.38 0.22
C PHE A 59 1.43 2.48 -0.79
N GLY A 60 0.53 1.64 -0.32
CA GLY A 60 -0.33 0.78 -1.13
C GLY A 60 -1.52 1.55 -1.70
N TYR A 61 -1.77 1.45 -3.01
CA TYR A 61 -2.96 2.00 -3.64
C TYR A 61 -3.80 0.87 -4.23
N LEU A 62 -4.74 0.39 -3.44
CA LEU A 62 -5.49 -0.83 -3.68
C LEU A 62 -6.84 -0.57 -4.33
N GLY A 63 -7.25 -1.44 -5.24
CA GLY A 63 -8.60 -1.39 -5.81
C GLY A 63 -8.75 -2.33 -7.00
N PRO A 64 -9.99 -2.67 -7.37
CA PRO A 64 -10.26 -3.54 -8.52
C PRO A 64 -9.82 -2.92 -9.84
N ASN A 65 -9.84 -3.73 -10.89
CA ASN A 65 -9.58 -3.24 -12.24
C ASN A 65 -10.67 -2.23 -12.64
N GLY A 66 -10.24 -1.08 -13.18
CA GLY A 66 -11.14 0.01 -13.53
C GLY A 66 -11.45 1.01 -12.39
N ALA A 67 -11.00 0.77 -11.16
CA ALA A 67 -11.25 1.65 -10.02
C ALA A 67 -10.62 3.06 -10.12
N GLY A 68 -9.70 3.29 -11.06
CA GLY A 68 -9.05 4.60 -11.23
C GLY A 68 -7.54 4.63 -10.90
N LYS A 69 -6.93 3.52 -10.44
CA LYS A 69 -5.51 3.45 -10.03
C LYS A 69 -4.55 4.01 -11.08
N THR A 70 -4.54 3.45 -12.28
CA THR A 70 -3.67 3.90 -13.38
C THR A 70 -3.97 5.35 -13.79
N THR A 71 -5.22 5.81 -13.63
CA THR A 71 -5.58 7.22 -13.90
C THR A 71 -4.91 8.13 -12.87
N THR A 72 -4.95 7.79 -11.57
CA THR A 72 -4.24 8.53 -10.52
C THR A 72 -2.74 8.60 -10.83
N ILE A 73 -2.11 7.46 -11.14
CA ILE A 73 -0.69 7.40 -11.50
C ILE A 73 -0.36 8.31 -12.69
N ARG A 74 -1.18 8.30 -13.74
CA ARG A 74 -0.98 9.16 -14.92
C ARG A 74 -1.13 10.64 -14.60
N LEU A 75 -2.01 11.00 -13.66
CA LEU A 75 -2.17 12.37 -13.16
C LEU A 75 -0.92 12.80 -12.39
N LEU A 76 -0.42 11.98 -11.46
CA LEU A 76 0.78 12.23 -10.66
C LEU A 76 2.02 12.42 -11.55
N LEU A 77 2.15 11.62 -12.61
CA LEU A 77 3.23 11.73 -13.58
C LEU A 77 3.03 12.88 -14.58
N GLY A 78 1.91 13.63 -14.53
CA GLY A 78 1.58 14.69 -15.48
C GLY A 78 1.43 14.20 -16.91
N LEU A 79 1.15 12.91 -17.13
CA LEU A 79 0.87 12.32 -18.44
C LEU A 79 -0.51 12.76 -18.95
N ILE A 80 -1.43 13.01 -18.04
CA ILE A 80 -2.76 13.58 -18.28
C ILE A 80 -3.01 14.72 -17.30
N LYS A 81 -3.93 15.64 -17.65
CA LYS A 81 -4.30 16.77 -16.78
C LYS A 81 -5.52 16.42 -15.94
N PRO A 82 -5.57 16.85 -14.68
CA PRO A 82 -6.79 16.74 -13.88
C PRO A 82 -7.91 17.62 -14.46
N THR A 83 -9.15 17.22 -14.19
CA THR A 83 -10.36 18.01 -14.50
C THR A 83 -10.64 19.03 -13.38
N ALA A 84 -10.39 18.61 -12.12
CA ALA A 84 -10.46 19.46 -10.93
C ALA A 84 -9.48 18.96 -9.87
N GLY A 85 -9.30 19.71 -8.79
CA GLY A 85 -8.36 19.40 -7.73
C GLY A 85 -6.90 19.65 -8.11
N THR A 86 -6.00 19.24 -7.23
CA THR A 86 -4.56 19.45 -7.38
C THR A 86 -3.79 18.26 -6.82
N ALA A 87 -2.56 18.09 -7.28
CA ALA A 87 -1.60 17.18 -6.69
C ALA A 87 -0.18 17.73 -6.84
N THR A 88 0.68 17.35 -5.90
CA THR A 88 2.12 17.62 -5.97
C THR A 88 2.90 16.32 -5.87
N VAL A 89 4.04 16.26 -6.56
CA VAL A 89 4.99 15.15 -6.51
C VAL A 89 6.37 15.74 -6.26
N LEU A 90 7.04 15.35 -5.18
CA LEU A 90 8.30 15.94 -4.72
C LEU A 90 8.21 17.48 -4.66
N GLY A 91 7.06 18.01 -4.22
CA GLY A 91 6.78 19.44 -4.14
C GLY A 91 6.41 20.13 -5.45
N ALA A 92 6.50 19.45 -6.60
CA ALA A 92 6.13 20.01 -7.91
C ALA A 92 4.64 19.80 -8.23
N ASP A 93 3.90 20.86 -8.54
CA ASP A 93 2.50 20.78 -9.01
C ASP A 93 2.41 19.99 -10.32
N VAL A 94 1.57 18.96 -10.38
CA VAL A 94 1.40 18.11 -11.59
C VAL A 94 0.88 18.88 -12.81
N ARG A 95 0.33 20.07 -12.63
CA ARG A 95 -0.13 20.96 -13.70
C ARG A 95 1.01 21.82 -14.27
N ASP A 96 2.07 22.04 -13.50
CA ASP A 96 3.27 22.76 -13.94
C ASP A 96 4.25 21.78 -14.61
N ARG A 97 4.20 21.73 -15.95
CA ARG A 97 5.06 20.84 -16.73
C ARG A 97 6.55 21.08 -16.51
N ARG A 98 6.95 22.33 -16.19
CA ARG A 98 8.36 22.66 -16.01
C ARG A 98 8.84 22.14 -14.66
N ALA A 99 8.16 22.51 -13.59
CA ALA A 99 8.47 22.03 -12.24
C ALA A 99 8.45 20.50 -12.18
N LEU A 100 7.42 19.86 -12.75
CA LEU A 100 7.32 18.41 -12.80
C LEU A 100 8.44 17.75 -13.62
N THR A 101 8.93 18.39 -14.69
CA THR A 101 10.05 17.86 -15.48
C THR A 101 11.36 17.89 -14.68
N GLU A 102 11.57 18.90 -13.86
CA GLU A 102 12.75 19.05 -13.01
C GLU A 102 12.83 17.91 -11.96
N VAL A 103 11.71 17.51 -11.35
CA VAL A 103 11.68 16.43 -10.33
C VAL A 103 11.58 15.02 -10.92
N LYS A 104 11.30 14.86 -12.21
CA LYS A 104 11.17 13.53 -12.85
C LYS A 104 12.48 12.73 -12.88
N SER A 105 13.64 13.37 -12.74
CA SER A 105 14.91 12.67 -12.57
C SER A 105 14.95 11.84 -11.28
N ASP A 106 14.22 12.28 -10.26
CA ASP A 106 14.15 11.65 -8.96
C ASP A 106 12.95 10.69 -8.80
N VAL A 107 12.21 10.47 -9.92
CA VAL A 107 11.03 9.57 -9.96
C VAL A 107 11.33 8.34 -10.82
N GLY A 108 11.30 7.16 -10.20
CA GLY A 108 11.25 5.88 -10.89
C GLY A 108 9.81 5.55 -11.29
N TYR A 109 9.59 5.03 -12.50
CA TYR A 109 8.25 4.63 -12.92
C TYR A 109 8.26 3.25 -13.59
N LEU A 110 7.44 2.36 -13.06
CA LEU A 110 7.14 1.04 -13.62
C LEU A 110 5.67 1.00 -14.01
N PRO A 111 5.30 1.11 -15.28
CA PRO A 111 3.91 0.96 -15.72
C PRO A 111 3.47 -0.49 -15.69
N ASP A 112 2.15 -0.72 -15.58
CA ASP A 112 1.57 -2.06 -15.74
C ASP A 112 1.92 -2.64 -17.12
N THR A 113 1.69 -1.90 -18.19
CA THR A 113 2.09 -2.30 -19.56
C THR A 113 3.41 -1.65 -19.95
N LEU A 114 4.44 -2.47 -20.12
CA LEU A 114 5.79 -2.02 -20.47
C LEU A 114 5.92 -1.72 -21.96
N GLY A 115 6.20 -0.45 -22.28
CA GLY A 115 6.33 0.06 -23.65
C GLY A 115 7.75 -0.06 -24.22
N PHE A 116 8.47 -1.13 -24.00
CA PHE A 116 9.77 -1.35 -24.62
C PHE A 116 9.64 -1.61 -26.13
N GLU A 117 10.60 -1.11 -26.90
CA GLU A 117 10.70 -1.44 -28.34
C GLU A 117 11.14 -2.90 -28.49
N ASP A 118 10.29 -3.73 -29.04
CA ASP A 118 10.42 -5.19 -29.13
C ASP A 118 11.68 -5.67 -29.87
N ARG A 119 12.16 -4.88 -30.82
CA ARG A 119 13.34 -5.20 -31.65
C ARG A 119 14.67 -4.98 -30.92
N LEU A 120 14.67 -4.19 -29.85
CA LEU A 120 15.86 -3.95 -29.06
C LEU A 120 16.19 -5.18 -28.19
N THR A 121 17.47 -5.31 -27.85
CA THR A 121 17.87 -6.18 -26.74
C THR A 121 17.66 -5.48 -25.40
N GLY A 122 17.56 -6.25 -24.31
CA GLY A 122 17.45 -5.66 -22.97
C GLY A 122 18.58 -4.69 -22.67
N ARG A 123 19.81 -5.01 -23.06
CA ARG A 123 20.98 -4.12 -22.93
C ARG A 123 20.77 -2.79 -23.66
N GLN A 124 20.35 -2.85 -24.92
CA GLN A 124 20.10 -1.63 -25.70
C GLN A 124 19.00 -0.76 -25.11
N ALA A 125 17.95 -1.38 -24.59
CA ALA A 125 16.89 -0.65 -23.91
C ALA A 125 17.41 0.07 -22.65
N LEU A 126 18.16 -0.62 -21.78
CA LEU A 126 18.75 0.00 -20.59
C LEU A 126 19.77 1.10 -20.95
N ASP A 127 20.61 0.90 -21.98
CA ASP A 127 21.56 1.90 -22.47
C ASP A 127 20.86 3.17 -22.96
N TYR A 128 19.66 3.03 -23.56
CA TYR A 128 18.85 4.17 -23.96
C TYR A 128 18.37 4.98 -22.76
N PHE A 129 17.83 4.32 -21.72
CA PHE A 129 17.35 5.00 -20.52
C PHE A 129 18.50 5.58 -19.67
N ALA A 130 19.62 4.88 -19.59
CA ALA A 130 20.83 5.36 -18.89
C ALA A 130 21.31 6.73 -19.41
N ARG A 131 21.26 6.93 -20.72
CA ARG A 131 21.64 8.22 -21.33
C ARG A 131 20.70 9.38 -20.97
N MET A 132 19.49 9.09 -20.54
CA MET A 132 18.50 10.10 -20.19
C MET A 132 18.47 10.42 -18.70
N ARG A 133 18.75 9.42 -17.83
CA ARG A 133 18.52 9.54 -16.38
C ARG A 133 19.68 9.11 -15.51
N GLY A 134 20.71 8.45 -16.08
CA GLY A 134 21.76 7.81 -15.32
C GLY A 134 21.53 6.31 -15.12
N ASP A 135 22.53 5.63 -14.57
CA ASP A 135 22.52 4.18 -14.34
C ASP A 135 23.40 3.78 -13.13
N GLU A 136 23.42 4.60 -12.12
CA GLU A 136 24.25 4.52 -10.92
C GLU A 136 24.15 3.14 -10.24
N ARG A 137 22.94 2.53 -10.25
CA ARG A 137 22.68 1.23 -9.60
C ARG A 137 22.45 0.08 -10.58
N ARG A 138 22.76 0.29 -11.85
CA ARG A 138 22.46 -0.69 -12.91
C ARG A 138 23.06 -2.06 -12.64
N GLU A 139 24.33 -2.15 -12.27
CA GLU A 139 25.03 -3.42 -12.06
C GLU A 139 24.42 -4.20 -10.89
N GLU A 140 24.21 -3.54 -9.76
CA GLU A 140 23.53 -4.10 -8.58
C GLU A 140 22.17 -4.70 -8.92
N LEU A 141 21.33 -3.93 -9.63
CA LEU A 141 19.99 -4.38 -10.01
C LEU A 141 20.00 -5.51 -11.03
N LEU A 142 21.00 -5.54 -11.92
CA LEU A 142 21.18 -6.65 -12.86
C LEU A 142 21.62 -7.94 -12.15
N GLU A 143 22.40 -7.86 -11.10
CA GLU A 143 22.74 -9.03 -10.28
C GLU A 143 21.53 -9.57 -9.53
N LEU A 144 20.62 -8.68 -9.09
CA LEU A 144 19.41 -9.05 -8.36
C LEU A 144 18.34 -9.64 -9.29
N PHE A 145 17.99 -8.94 -10.37
CA PHE A 145 16.82 -9.29 -11.20
C PHE A 145 17.14 -10.14 -12.46
N ARG A 146 18.37 -10.08 -12.96
CA ARG A 146 18.91 -10.93 -14.04
C ARG A 146 18.02 -11.06 -15.29
N PRO A 147 17.54 -9.96 -15.89
CA PRO A 147 16.85 -10.05 -17.17
C PRO A 147 17.80 -10.54 -18.27
N PRO A 148 17.33 -11.24 -19.31
CA PRO A 148 18.19 -11.81 -20.39
C PRO A 148 18.67 -10.72 -21.36
N LEU A 149 19.69 -9.92 -20.98
CA LEU A 149 20.10 -8.67 -21.62
C LEU A 149 20.44 -8.79 -23.13
N ASP A 150 20.99 -9.92 -23.56
CA ASP A 150 21.47 -10.08 -24.94
C ASP A 150 20.42 -10.65 -25.90
N LYS A 151 19.22 -11.00 -25.38
CA LYS A 151 18.07 -11.40 -26.18
C LYS A 151 17.21 -10.20 -26.58
N ARG A 152 16.51 -10.30 -27.71
CA ARG A 152 15.50 -9.30 -28.08
C ARG A 152 14.31 -9.35 -27.16
N ILE A 153 13.76 -8.17 -26.86
CA ILE A 153 12.64 -8.03 -25.92
C ILE A 153 11.38 -8.75 -26.44
N GLU A 154 11.17 -8.86 -27.74
CA GLU A 154 10.08 -9.66 -28.33
C GLU A 154 10.06 -11.12 -27.86
N THR A 155 11.22 -11.66 -27.45
CA THR A 155 11.37 -13.05 -27.00
C THR A 155 11.23 -13.22 -25.47
N TYR A 156 10.99 -12.14 -24.75
CA TYR A 156 10.89 -12.18 -23.28
C TYR A 156 9.54 -12.73 -22.85
N SER A 157 9.54 -13.54 -21.78
CA SER A 157 8.32 -13.78 -21.01
C SER A 157 7.85 -12.49 -20.33
N SER A 158 6.57 -12.45 -19.89
CA SER A 158 6.03 -11.34 -19.07
C SER A 158 6.93 -11.04 -17.88
N GLY A 159 7.34 -12.06 -17.13
CA GLY A 159 8.24 -11.91 -16.00
C GLY A 159 9.61 -11.33 -16.35
N ASN A 160 10.21 -11.72 -17.47
CA ASN A 160 11.49 -11.14 -17.90
C ASN A 160 11.33 -9.68 -18.34
N ARG A 161 10.23 -9.33 -19.00
CA ARG A 161 9.90 -7.92 -19.30
C ARG A 161 9.74 -7.12 -18.04
N ARG A 162 9.04 -7.66 -17.04
CA ARG A 162 8.84 -7.00 -15.72
C ARG A 162 10.18 -6.79 -15.02
N MET A 163 11.07 -7.81 -14.96
CA MET A 163 12.42 -7.67 -14.40
C MET A 163 13.22 -6.56 -15.08
N LEU A 164 13.17 -6.47 -16.41
CA LEU A 164 13.83 -5.39 -17.16
C LEU A 164 13.24 -4.02 -16.81
N GLY A 165 11.90 -3.95 -16.65
CA GLY A 165 11.19 -2.72 -16.25
C GLY A 165 11.57 -2.25 -14.85
N ILE A 166 11.72 -3.19 -13.90
CA ILE A 166 12.18 -2.88 -12.53
C ILE A 166 13.60 -2.28 -12.57
N VAL A 167 14.53 -2.93 -13.29
CA VAL A 167 15.88 -2.38 -13.44
C VAL A 167 15.83 -0.96 -14.03
N GLN A 168 15.03 -0.74 -15.07
CA GLN A 168 14.87 0.58 -15.70
C GLN A 168 14.29 1.61 -14.74
N ALA A 169 13.32 1.23 -13.90
CA ALA A 169 12.66 2.14 -12.97
C ALA A 169 13.57 2.58 -11.81
N PHE A 170 14.55 1.75 -11.39
CA PHE A 170 15.38 2.00 -10.22
C PHE A 170 16.86 2.30 -10.53
N MET A 171 17.36 2.06 -11.76
CA MET A 171 18.79 2.15 -12.05
C MET A 171 19.41 3.55 -11.88
N HIS A 172 18.61 4.62 -11.91
CA HIS A 172 19.03 6.00 -11.72
C HIS A 172 18.87 6.49 -10.27
N ASP A 173 18.70 5.56 -9.33
CA ASP A 173 18.59 5.79 -7.88
C ASP A 173 17.50 6.81 -7.47
N PRO A 174 16.23 6.62 -7.87
CA PRO A 174 15.16 7.57 -7.61
C PRO A 174 14.87 7.73 -6.11
N GLN A 175 14.37 8.91 -5.70
CA GLN A 175 13.85 9.16 -4.34
C GLN A 175 12.42 8.62 -4.18
N LEU A 176 11.63 8.66 -5.26
CA LEU A 176 10.27 8.17 -5.32
C LEU A 176 10.12 7.14 -6.43
N ALA A 177 9.61 5.96 -6.12
CA ALA A 177 9.19 4.97 -7.12
C ALA A 177 7.67 4.89 -7.21
N ILE A 178 7.11 5.06 -8.42
CA ILE A 178 5.68 4.87 -8.71
C ILE A 178 5.56 3.58 -9.52
N LEU A 179 4.89 2.58 -8.93
CA LEU A 179 4.84 1.21 -9.47
C LEU A 179 3.38 0.80 -9.72
N ASP A 180 3.04 0.56 -10.97
CA ASP A 180 1.70 0.11 -11.39
C ASP A 180 1.72 -1.41 -11.57
N GLU A 181 1.08 -2.15 -10.65
CA GLU A 181 0.98 -3.62 -10.62
C GLU A 181 2.38 -4.31 -10.75
N PRO A 182 3.38 -3.99 -9.91
CA PRO A 182 4.77 -4.39 -10.16
C PRO A 182 5.04 -5.88 -10.11
N THR A 183 4.21 -6.66 -9.46
CA THR A 183 4.29 -8.12 -9.31
C THR A 183 3.55 -8.88 -10.41
N SER A 184 2.76 -8.18 -11.23
CA SER A 184 1.98 -8.77 -12.30
C SER A 184 2.84 -9.60 -13.26
N GLY A 185 2.46 -10.87 -13.47
CA GLY A 185 3.15 -11.81 -14.36
C GLY A 185 4.48 -12.37 -13.82
N LEU A 186 4.78 -12.16 -12.55
CA LEU A 186 5.90 -12.79 -11.84
C LEU A 186 5.46 -14.12 -11.21
N ASP A 187 6.38 -15.08 -11.20
CA ASP A 187 6.23 -16.28 -10.38
C ASP A 187 6.47 -15.97 -8.89
N PRO A 188 5.99 -16.81 -7.93
CA PRO A 188 6.09 -16.53 -6.50
C PRO A 188 7.51 -16.18 -6.01
N LEU A 189 8.55 -16.87 -6.51
CA LEU A 189 9.93 -16.58 -6.12
C LEU A 189 10.39 -15.18 -6.55
N LYS A 190 9.91 -14.71 -7.71
CA LYS A 190 10.23 -13.37 -8.17
C LYS A 190 9.40 -12.31 -7.46
N GLN A 191 8.15 -12.63 -7.08
CA GLN A 191 7.34 -11.78 -6.22
C GLN A 191 8.02 -11.58 -4.86
N ASP A 192 8.46 -12.66 -4.21
CA ASP A 192 9.19 -12.59 -2.93
C ASP A 192 10.44 -11.72 -3.04
N ARG A 193 11.21 -11.87 -4.13
CA ARG A 193 12.40 -11.04 -4.39
C ARG A 193 12.05 -9.58 -4.59
N MET A 194 10.94 -9.30 -5.26
CA MET A 194 10.47 -7.94 -5.47
C MET A 194 10.05 -7.30 -4.15
N HIS A 195 9.31 -8.02 -3.32
CA HIS A 195 8.89 -7.54 -1.99
C HIS A 195 10.10 -7.21 -1.11
N ALA A 196 11.05 -8.16 -0.98
CA ALA A 196 12.28 -7.93 -0.21
C ALA A 196 13.11 -6.75 -0.76
N PHE A 197 13.10 -6.53 -2.08
CA PHE A 197 13.75 -5.36 -2.68
C PHE A 197 13.03 -4.06 -2.32
N LEU A 198 11.71 -4.00 -2.35
CA LEU A 198 10.94 -2.80 -1.98
C LEU A 198 11.14 -2.44 -0.50
N GLU A 199 11.15 -3.44 0.39
CA GLU A 199 11.44 -3.26 1.82
C GLU A 199 12.86 -2.66 2.01
N ALA A 200 13.86 -3.20 1.32
CA ALA A 200 15.23 -2.68 1.38
C ALA A 200 15.34 -1.23 0.84
N GLU A 201 14.59 -0.87 -0.21
CA GLU A 201 14.54 0.50 -0.73
C GLU A 201 13.89 1.46 0.28
N ARG A 202 12.78 1.05 0.92
CA ARG A 202 12.16 1.82 2.00
C ARG A 202 13.13 2.03 3.17
N ASP A 203 13.80 0.97 3.62
CA ASP A 203 14.76 1.03 4.72
C ASP A 203 15.97 1.92 4.39
N ALA A 204 16.28 2.08 3.09
CA ALA A 204 17.25 3.05 2.59
C ALA A 204 16.69 4.48 2.48
N GLY A 205 15.43 4.71 2.89
CA GLY A 205 14.77 6.02 2.92
C GLY A 205 14.05 6.42 1.63
N LYS A 206 13.88 5.50 0.68
CA LYS A 206 13.11 5.75 -0.55
C LYS A 206 11.61 5.69 -0.27
N THR A 207 10.84 6.47 -1.02
CA THR A 207 9.37 6.44 -0.98
C THR A 207 8.85 5.62 -2.14
N ILE A 208 7.86 4.77 -1.89
CA ILE A 208 7.30 3.89 -2.91
C ILE A 208 5.78 4.04 -2.93
N PHE A 209 5.23 4.41 -4.09
CA PHE A 209 3.81 4.36 -4.38
C PHE A 209 3.52 3.08 -5.18
N PHE A 210 2.83 2.14 -4.56
CA PHE A 210 2.64 0.77 -5.05
C PHE A 210 1.16 0.54 -5.36
N SER A 211 0.76 0.42 -6.65
CA SER A 211 -0.61 0.04 -6.96
C SER A 211 -0.77 -1.47 -7.10
N SER A 212 -1.83 -2.02 -6.54
CA SER A 212 -2.20 -3.44 -6.68
C SER A 212 -3.73 -3.63 -6.65
N HIS A 213 -4.19 -4.76 -7.16
CA HIS A 213 -5.53 -5.28 -6.93
C HIS A 213 -5.49 -6.52 -6.02
N VAL A 214 -4.31 -6.91 -5.54
CA VAL A 214 -4.07 -8.08 -4.68
C VAL A 214 -3.77 -7.59 -3.27
N LEU A 215 -4.68 -7.86 -2.36
CA LEU A 215 -4.63 -7.34 -1.00
C LEU A 215 -3.49 -7.94 -0.18
N SER A 216 -3.20 -9.23 -0.35
CA SER A 216 -2.09 -9.91 0.34
C SER A 216 -0.70 -9.35 -0.03
N GLU A 217 -0.54 -8.79 -1.23
CA GLU A 217 0.70 -8.09 -1.60
C GLU A 217 0.86 -6.78 -0.84
N VAL A 218 -0.25 -6.02 -0.73
CA VAL A 218 -0.29 -4.75 0.02
C VAL A 218 -0.02 -5.01 1.50
N GLN A 219 -0.69 -6.01 2.09
CA GLN A 219 -0.48 -6.42 3.49
C GLN A 219 0.99 -6.74 3.79
N ARG A 220 1.67 -7.35 2.83
CA ARG A 220 3.03 -7.85 3.03
C ARG A 220 4.09 -6.75 3.04
N VAL A 221 3.94 -5.69 2.24
CA VAL A 221 5.05 -4.75 2.00
C VAL A 221 4.70 -3.30 2.31
N CYS A 222 3.41 -2.93 2.38
CA CYS A 222 3.02 -1.55 2.55
C CYS A 222 2.92 -1.16 4.03
N ASP A 223 3.28 0.08 4.34
CA ASP A 223 3.10 0.66 5.66
C ASP A 223 1.68 1.22 5.81
N ARG A 224 1.16 1.82 4.73
CA ARG A 224 -0.20 2.39 4.67
C ARG A 224 -0.88 2.03 3.36
N VAL A 225 -2.20 2.04 3.37
CA VAL A 225 -3.01 1.73 2.19
C VAL A 225 -4.11 2.76 1.98
N GLY A 226 -4.25 3.21 0.74
CA GLY A 226 -5.41 3.92 0.24
C GLY A 226 -6.22 3.00 -0.67
N ILE A 227 -7.53 2.87 -0.42
CA ILE A 227 -8.40 2.00 -1.19
C ILE A 227 -9.30 2.84 -2.07
N ILE A 228 -9.22 2.55 -3.36
CA ILE A 228 -10.04 3.22 -4.37
C ILE A 228 -11.07 2.24 -4.96
N ARG A 229 -12.31 2.70 -5.05
CA ARG A 229 -13.40 2.00 -5.71
C ARG A 229 -14.26 3.01 -6.48
N ASP A 230 -14.59 2.70 -7.74
CA ASP A 230 -15.43 3.55 -8.61
C ASP A 230 -14.96 5.00 -8.72
N GLY A 231 -13.62 5.21 -8.62
CA GLY A 231 -12.99 6.53 -8.69
C GLY A 231 -12.91 7.29 -7.37
N GLU A 232 -13.47 6.79 -6.29
CA GLU A 232 -13.47 7.40 -4.96
C GLU A 232 -12.51 6.68 -4.00
N LEU A 233 -11.84 7.43 -3.12
CA LEU A 233 -11.06 6.89 -2.02
C LEU A 233 -12.04 6.49 -0.90
N VAL A 234 -12.17 5.18 -0.67
CA VAL A 234 -13.11 4.62 0.33
C VAL A 234 -12.48 4.39 1.68
N ALA A 235 -11.16 4.22 1.74
CA ALA A 235 -10.41 4.07 2.98
C ALA A 235 -8.97 4.58 2.84
N LEU A 236 -8.39 5.02 3.97
CA LEU A 236 -6.99 5.40 4.10
C LEU A 236 -6.53 4.99 5.50
N GLU A 237 -5.72 3.93 5.58
CA GLU A 237 -5.41 3.24 6.82
C GLU A 237 -3.93 2.87 6.93
N ASP A 238 -3.42 2.77 8.14
CA ASP A 238 -2.16 2.10 8.45
C ASP A 238 -2.39 0.58 8.43
N ILE A 239 -1.47 -0.18 7.85
CA ILE A 239 -1.61 -1.64 7.76
C ILE A 239 -1.60 -2.28 9.15
N ASP A 240 -0.71 -1.84 10.03
CA ASP A 240 -0.61 -2.37 11.40
C ASP A 240 -1.91 -2.11 12.19
N ASP A 241 -2.46 -0.89 12.09
CA ASP A 241 -3.74 -0.54 12.72
C ASP A 241 -4.91 -1.39 12.20
N LEU A 242 -4.90 -1.71 10.89
CA LEU A 242 -5.92 -2.59 10.30
C LEU A 242 -5.80 -4.02 10.84
N LEU A 243 -4.57 -4.54 10.92
CA LEU A 243 -4.31 -5.89 11.41
C LEU A 243 -4.66 -6.01 12.90
N GLU A 244 -4.34 -4.98 13.71
CA GLU A 244 -4.71 -4.97 15.13
C GLU A 244 -6.22 -4.96 15.34
N ARG A 245 -6.96 -4.16 14.55
CA ARG A 245 -8.44 -4.09 14.60
C ARG A 245 -9.10 -5.34 14.02
N GLY A 246 -8.46 -6.01 13.09
CA GLY A 246 -8.96 -7.22 12.45
C GLY A 246 -8.98 -8.46 13.35
N GLY A 247 -8.36 -8.40 14.53
CA GLY A 247 -8.27 -9.55 15.44
C GLY A 247 -7.22 -10.59 14.99
N LYS A 248 -7.45 -11.87 15.25
CA LYS A 248 -6.58 -12.98 14.82
C LYS A 248 -7.39 -14.01 14.05
N ASP A 249 -6.86 -14.50 12.92
CA ASP A 249 -7.42 -15.65 12.21
C ASP A 249 -7.02 -16.92 12.98
N VAL A 250 -8.00 -17.64 13.44
CA VAL A 250 -7.80 -18.83 14.28
C VAL A 250 -8.44 -20.04 13.60
N ARG A 251 -7.63 -21.08 13.43
CA ARG A 251 -8.07 -22.38 12.96
C ARG A 251 -7.78 -23.42 14.03
N VAL A 252 -8.81 -24.14 14.45
CA VAL A 252 -8.72 -25.17 15.48
C VAL A 252 -9.21 -26.50 14.92
N GLU A 253 -8.41 -27.54 15.02
CA GLU A 253 -8.82 -28.91 14.74
C GLU A 253 -9.16 -29.61 16.06
N LEU A 254 -10.39 -30.10 16.16
CA LEU A 254 -10.92 -30.77 17.35
C LEU A 254 -10.98 -32.30 17.15
N ALA A 255 -10.63 -33.07 18.18
CA ALA A 255 -10.68 -34.53 18.14
C ALA A 255 -12.12 -35.07 17.98
N GLU A 256 -13.10 -34.37 18.54
CA GLU A 256 -14.52 -34.68 18.43
C GLU A 256 -15.31 -33.45 17.96
N SER A 257 -16.44 -33.67 17.30
CA SER A 257 -17.35 -32.60 16.95
C SER A 257 -17.95 -31.98 18.21
N VAL A 258 -17.78 -30.67 18.36
CA VAL A 258 -18.28 -29.94 19.54
C VAL A 258 -19.55 -29.19 19.14
N ASP A 259 -20.45 -29.03 20.10
CA ASP A 259 -21.63 -28.19 19.95
C ASP A 259 -21.17 -26.72 19.75
N GLU A 260 -21.60 -26.13 18.67
CA GLU A 260 -21.21 -24.76 18.26
C GLU A 260 -21.55 -23.76 19.35
N ASP A 261 -22.71 -23.89 20.00
CA ASP A 261 -23.14 -23.03 21.11
C ASP A 261 -22.23 -23.12 22.34
N ALA A 262 -21.53 -24.25 22.53
CA ALA A 262 -20.59 -24.45 23.63
C ALA A 262 -19.17 -23.93 23.31
N PHE A 263 -18.81 -23.84 22.05
CA PHE A 263 -17.50 -23.44 21.57
C PHE A 263 -17.40 -21.94 21.32
N VAL A 264 -18.43 -21.32 20.74
CA VAL A 264 -18.43 -19.92 20.32
C VAL A 264 -18.51 -18.97 21.51
N THR A 265 -17.68 -17.94 21.52
CA THR A 265 -17.71 -16.84 22.50
C THR A 265 -18.04 -15.52 21.80
N SER A 266 -18.33 -14.47 22.57
CA SER A 266 -18.63 -13.13 22.05
C SER A 266 -17.47 -12.45 21.31
N GLU A 267 -16.23 -12.94 21.53
CA GLU A 267 -15.02 -12.44 20.89
C GLU A 267 -14.66 -13.22 19.61
N MET A 268 -15.46 -14.21 19.23
CA MET A 268 -15.32 -14.97 17.99
C MET A 268 -16.34 -14.47 16.96
N ILE A 269 -15.86 -14.03 15.82
CA ILE A 269 -16.67 -13.58 14.69
C ILE A 269 -16.35 -14.43 13.45
N ASP A 270 -17.28 -14.49 12.51
CA ASP A 270 -17.15 -15.25 11.25
C ASP A 270 -16.81 -16.73 11.49
N VAL A 271 -17.51 -17.36 12.43
CA VAL A 271 -17.25 -18.76 12.81
C VAL A 271 -17.74 -19.69 11.71
N GLU A 272 -16.83 -20.48 11.17
CA GLU A 272 -17.10 -21.54 10.19
C GLU A 272 -16.66 -22.89 10.77
N SER A 273 -17.52 -23.90 10.73
CA SER A 273 -17.21 -25.26 11.19
C SER A 273 -17.37 -26.27 10.05
N VAL A 274 -16.30 -26.99 9.73
CA VAL A 274 -16.31 -28.02 8.67
C VAL A 274 -15.51 -29.23 9.15
N GLU A 275 -16.16 -30.40 9.25
CA GLU A 275 -15.54 -31.71 9.52
C GLU A 275 -14.57 -31.72 10.72
N GLY A 276 -14.93 -31.06 11.84
CA GLY A 276 -14.12 -31.05 13.08
C GLY A 276 -13.05 -29.93 13.08
N THR A 277 -12.94 -29.14 12.03
CA THR A 277 -12.12 -27.92 12.00
C THR A 277 -13.03 -26.71 12.19
N VAL A 278 -12.70 -25.85 13.14
CA VAL A 278 -13.39 -24.57 13.37
C VAL A 278 -12.44 -23.43 13.00
N ARG A 279 -12.89 -22.54 12.12
CA ARG A 279 -12.19 -21.32 11.75
C ARG A 279 -13.01 -20.11 12.20
N PHE A 280 -12.34 -19.12 12.77
CA PHE A 280 -12.99 -17.89 13.23
C PHE A 280 -11.97 -16.76 13.37
N THR A 281 -12.47 -15.52 13.34
CA THR A 281 -11.68 -14.34 13.73
C THR A 281 -11.86 -14.09 15.22
N TYR A 282 -10.76 -13.97 15.95
CA TYR A 282 -10.76 -13.72 17.40
C TYR A 282 -10.32 -12.30 17.71
N THR A 283 -11.17 -11.53 18.39
CA THR A 283 -10.95 -10.11 18.71
C THR A 283 -10.52 -9.85 20.17
N GLY A 284 -10.40 -10.92 20.97
CA GLY A 284 -10.00 -10.86 22.38
C GLY A 284 -8.50 -11.05 22.60
N GLU A 285 -8.11 -11.12 23.88
CA GLU A 285 -6.72 -11.38 24.26
C GLU A 285 -6.32 -12.84 24.02
N ALA A 286 -5.12 -13.08 23.47
CA ALA A 286 -4.62 -14.42 23.16
C ALA A 286 -4.62 -15.37 24.37
N GLY A 287 -4.37 -14.84 25.59
CA GLY A 287 -4.43 -15.62 26.83
C GLY A 287 -5.82 -16.19 27.10
N ALA A 288 -6.87 -15.39 26.92
CA ALA A 288 -8.26 -15.83 27.09
C ALA A 288 -8.65 -16.87 26.03
N LEU A 289 -8.20 -16.73 24.80
CA LEU A 289 -8.37 -17.74 23.77
C LEU A 289 -7.77 -19.08 24.16
N LEU A 290 -6.52 -19.09 24.60
CA LEU A 290 -5.84 -20.33 25.01
C LEU A 290 -6.52 -20.96 26.21
N GLU A 291 -6.96 -20.20 27.22
CA GLU A 291 -7.74 -20.71 28.37
C GLU A 291 -9.10 -21.29 27.94
N HIS A 292 -9.72 -20.73 26.91
CA HIS A 292 -10.94 -21.27 26.34
C HIS A 292 -10.69 -22.57 25.61
N LEU A 293 -9.68 -22.65 24.74
CA LEU A 293 -9.37 -23.82 23.93
C LEU A 293 -8.94 -25.06 24.79
N VAL A 294 -8.28 -24.84 25.92
CA VAL A 294 -7.89 -25.94 26.85
C VAL A 294 -9.09 -26.74 27.36
N ARG A 295 -10.32 -26.22 27.29
CA ARG A 295 -11.53 -26.92 27.71
C ARG A 295 -11.98 -28.02 26.74
N PHE A 296 -11.41 -28.00 25.53
CA PHE A 296 -11.75 -28.92 24.45
C PHE A 296 -10.54 -29.81 24.11
N GLU A 297 -10.79 -30.95 23.48
CA GLU A 297 -9.73 -31.84 23.02
C GLU A 297 -9.20 -31.33 21.65
N VAL A 298 -8.25 -30.38 21.72
CA VAL A 298 -7.64 -29.75 20.54
C VAL A 298 -6.55 -30.66 20.00
N VAL A 299 -6.62 -30.99 18.72
CA VAL A 299 -5.61 -31.76 17.97
C VAL A 299 -4.53 -30.81 17.42
N ASP A 300 -4.96 -29.71 16.86
CA ASP A 300 -4.07 -28.67 16.28
C ASP A 300 -4.70 -27.29 16.41
N VAL A 301 -3.85 -26.26 16.52
CA VAL A 301 -4.27 -24.86 16.53
C VAL A 301 -3.30 -24.00 15.73
N GLU A 302 -3.82 -23.25 14.79
CA GLU A 302 -3.11 -22.25 14.01
C GLU A 302 -3.70 -20.88 14.34
N ILE A 303 -2.83 -19.96 14.78
CA ILE A 303 -3.21 -18.58 15.09
C ILE A 303 -2.33 -17.68 14.22
N GLY A 304 -2.95 -16.92 13.34
CA GLY A 304 -2.27 -16.04 12.41
C GLY A 304 -2.85 -14.63 12.45
N ASP A 305 -2.21 -13.72 11.70
CA ASP A 305 -2.78 -12.41 11.44
C ASP A 305 -3.96 -12.57 10.48
N PRO A 306 -5.03 -11.76 10.64
CA PRO A 306 -6.18 -11.81 9.76
C PRO A 306 -5.76 -11.44 8.34
N GLN A 307 -6.43 -12.04 7.35
CA GLN A 307 -6.23 -11.61 5.99
C GLN A 307 -6.97 -10.28 5.78
N LEU A 308 -6.31 -9.31 5.16
CA LEU A 308 -6.95 -8.02 4.87
C LEU A 308 -8.24 -8.18 4.05
N ASP A 309 -8.34 -9.23 3.22
CA ASP A 309 -9.57 -9.57 2.49
C ASP A 309 -10.79 -9.73 3.40
N ASP A 310 -10.61 -10.37 4.55
CA ASP A 310 -11.69 -10.62 5.50
C ASP A 310 -12.01 -9.34 6.29
N ILE A 311 -10.97 -8.58 6.69
CA ILE A 311 -11.12 -7.26 7.29
C ILE A 311 -11.89 -6.31 6.34
N PHE A 312 -11.53 -6.31 5.06
CA PHE A 312 -12.18 -5.44 4.08
C PHE A 312 -13.61 -5.83 3.79
N LYS A 313 -13.93 -7.10 3.70
CA LYS A 313 -15.32 -7.56 3.58
C LYS A 313 -16.14 -7.14 4.78
N HIS A 314 -15.57 -7.22 5.98
CA HIS A 314 -16.26 -6.88 7.22
C HIS A 314 -16.49 -5.37 7.37
N TYR A 315 -15.49 -4.53 7.11
CA TYR A 315 -15.57 -3.08 7.33
C TYR A 315 -16.00 -2.28 6.11
N TYR A 316 -15.75 -2.79 4.89
CA TYR A 316 -15.96 -2.06 3.62
C TYR A 316 -16.73 -2.88 2.59
N GLY A 317 -17.22 -4.08 2.95
CA GLY A 317 -18.08 -4.93 2.12
C GLY A 317 -19.41 -4.23 1.80
N ASP A 318 -19.99 -4.56 0.65
CA ASP A 318 -21.15 -3.89 0.11
C ASP A 318 -22.41 -4.04 0.98
N GLU A 319 -22.88 -2.94 1.58
CA GLU A 319 -24.30 -2.79 1.96
C GLU A 319 -25.24 -2.65 0.73
N ARG A 320 -24.75 -2.90 -0.50
CA ARG A 320 -25.48 -2.66 -1.76
C ARG A 320 -25.59 -3.85 -2.71
N GLU A 321 -25.46 -5.08 -2.25
CA GLU A 321 -26.05 -6.18 -3.01
C GLU A 321 -27.54 -6.28 -2.62
N PRO A 322 -28.49 -5.93 -3.51
CA PRO A 322 -29.88 -6.31 -3.28
C PRO A 322 -29.93 -7.83 -3.33
N LEU A 323 -30.48 -8.43 -2.28
CA LEU A 323 -30.77 -9.86 -2.22
C LEU A 323 -31.48 -10.29 -3.52
N PRO A 324 -31.09 -11.40 -4.17
CA PRO A 324 -31.79 -11.89 -5.34
C PRO A 324 -33.18 -12.39 -4.91
N GLY A 325 -34.20 -11.58 -5.14
CA GLY A 325 -35.59 -12.02 -4.93
C GLY A 325 -36.56 -10.93 -4.51
N ASP A 326 -36.74 -9.89 -5.30
CA ASP A 326 -38.01 -9.13 -5.37
C ASP A 326 -38.22 -8.73 -6.84
N GLY A 327 -38.93 -9.62 -7.55
CA GLY A 327 -39.41 -9.44 -8.90
C GLY A 327 -40.61 -10.33 -9.13
#